data_11ffb1a3bc89a1bfd1c883ffa249d40d
#
_entry.id   11ffb1a3bc89a1bfd1c883ffa249d40d
#
_cell.length_a   1.000
_cell.length_b   1.000
_cell.length_c   1.000
_cell.angle_alpha   90.00
_cell.angle_beta   90.00
_cell.angle_gamma   90.00
#
_symmetry.space_group_name_H-M   'P 1'
#
loop_
_entity.id
_entity.type
_entity.pdbx_description
1 polymer ?
#
loop_
_entity_poly.entity_id
_entity_poly.type
_entity_poly.pdbx_seq_one_letter_code
_entity_poly.pdbx_strand_id
1 'polypeptide(L)'
;MIELYNGDCRAFLSNYNGERFDAVITDPPYASGGATLSERSASTSQKYTATKKACPFPDFMGDQMDSRSWLHMMADILALARVQCHDGAVLVVFCDWRQIPLLTDAVQWAGWQWRGTLVWDKLTSRPQKGRFRQQAEFVVWASNGKLPIDRPVPVLPGVFRAANVQGVQRIHQTQKPEEIMRQICKICLPGGRILDPFAGSGSTLAAAEL
;
A
#
# COMPACT_ATOMS: atom_id res chain seq x y z
N MET A 1 -13.74 -3.36 15.46
CA MET A 1 -12.65 -3.64 16.46
C MET A 1 -11.31 -3.59 15.74
N ILE A 2 -10.34 -2.80 16.24
CA ILE A 2 -8.97 -2.74 15.69
C ILE A 2 -8.07 -3.61 16.55
N GLU A 3 -7.27 -4.47 15.90
CA GLU A 3 -6.20 -5.24 16.51
C GLU A 3 -4.88 -4.79 15.90
N LEU A 4 -3.90 -4.44 16.73
CA LEU A 4 -2.59 -3.99 16.29
C LEU A 4 -1.50 -4.96 16.79
N TYR A 5 -0.76 -5.54 15.87
CA TYR A 5 0.37 -6.41 16.14
C TYR A 5 1.70 -5.72 15.81
N ASN A 6 2.61 -5.67 16.75
CA ASN A 6 3.96 -5.13 16.54
C ASN A 6 4.97 -6.27 16.35
N GLY A 7 5.38 -6.51 15.10
CA GLY A 7 6.31 -7.60 14.76
C GLY A 7 6.49 -7.78 13.26
N ASP A 8 7.20 -8.83 12.86
CA ASP A 8 7.33 -9.22 11.45
C ASP A 8 5.99 -9.79 10.94
N CYS A 9 5.41 -9.18 9.92
CA CYS A 9 4.13 -9.60 9.36
C CYS A 9 4.17 -11.02 8.78
N ARG A 10 5.31 -11.52 8.31
CA ARG A 10 5.46 -12.90 7.83
C ARG A 10 5.34 -13.89 8.97
N ALA A 11 6.00 -13.59 10.09
CA ALA A 11 5.89 -14.42 11.30
C ALA A 11 4.46 -14.43 11.83
N PHE A 12 3.78 -13.28 11.84
CA PHE A 12 2.38 -13.18 12.20
C PHE A 12 1.50 -14.03 11.28
N LEU A 13 1.57 -13.81 9.97
CA LEU A 13 0.72 -14.48 8.97
C LEU A 13 0.94 -15.98 8.92
N SER A 14 2.19 -16.46 9.12
CA SER A 14 2.51 -17.88 9.13
C SER A 14 1.91 -18.63 10.33
N ASN A 15 1.70 -17.94 11.44
CA ASN A 15 1.16 -18.50 12.67
C ASN A 15 -0.30 -18.10 12.94
N TYR A 16 -0.90 -17.30 12.05
CA TYR A 16 -2.26 -16.82 12.22
C TYR A 16 -3.27 -17.96 12.08
N ASN A 17 -4.12 -18.10 13.08
CA ASN A 17 -5.17 -19.12 13.16
C ASN A 17 -6.55 -18.54 13.53
N GLY A 18 -6.67 -17.22 13.38
CA GLY A 18 -7.92 -16.50 13.63
C GLY A 18 -8.91 -16.56 12.45
N GLU A 19 -9.91 -15.72 12.51
CA GLU A 19 -10.91 -15.58 11.45
C GLU A 19 -10.29 -14.99 10.18
N ARG A 20 -10.71 -15.51 9.02
CA ARG A 20 -10.21 -15.06 7.72
C ARG A 20 -10.56 -13.62 7.42
N PHE A 21 -9.77 -13.00 6.53
CA PHE A 21 -9.95 -11.63 6.09
C PHE A 21 -10.76 -11.55 4.79
N ASP A 22 -11.54 -10.48 4.65
CA ASP A 22 -12.34 -10.17 3.46
C ASP A 22 -11.61 -9.23 2.50
N ALA A 23 -10.61 -8.52 3.00
CA ALA A 23 -9.74 -7.70 2.19
C ALA A 23 -8.33 -7.58 2.78
N VAL A 24 -7.35 -7.37 1.89
CA VAL A 24 -5.99 -6.91 2.23
C VAL A 24 -5.82 -5.54 1.59
N ILE A 25 -5.65 -4.50 2.39
CA ILE A 25 -5.45 -3.12 1.93
C ILE A 25 -4.18 -2.59 2.57
N THR A 26 -3.15 -2.27 1.77
CA THR A 26 -1.83 -2.02 2.33
C THR A 26 -0.97 -1.09 1.50
N ASP A 27 -0.04 -0.40 2.18
CA ASP A 27 0.93 0.54 1.60
C ASP A 27 2.37 0.13 2.01
N PRO A 28 2.98 -0.84 1.30
CA PRO A 28 4.32 -1.32 1.61
C PRO A 28 5.39 -0.28 1.31
N PRO A 29 6.61 -0.40 1.89
CA PRO A 29 7.76 0.39 1.44
C PRO A 29 8.06 0.07 -0.02
N TYR A 30 8.23 1.12 -0.86
CA TYR A 30 8.32 0.91 -2.32
C TYR A 30 9.72 0.51 -2.81
N ALA A 31 10.76 0.65 -2.01
CA ALA A 31 12.17 0.42 -2.40
C ALA A 31 12.59 1.19 -3.68
N SER A 32 11.88 2.27 -4.02
CA SER A 32 12.06 3.04 -5.26
C SER A 32 12.38 4.51 -5.03
N GLY A 33 12.49 4.95 -3.78
CA GLY A 33 12.75 6.34 -3.41
C GLY A 33 14.10 6.85 -3.91
N GLY A 34 14.12 8.07 -4.47
CA GLY A 34 15.30 8.73 -5.01
C GLY A 34 15.43 8.65 -6.54
N ALA A 35 15.94 9.75 -7.15
CA ALA A 35 16.13 9.85 -8.60
C ALA A 35 17.44 9.17 -9.06
N THR A 36 18.44 9.04 -8.18
CA THR A 36 19.74 8.44 -8.44
C THR A 36 19.97 7.19 -7.59
N LEU A 37 20.97 6.36 -7.97
CA LEU A 37 21.37 5.18 -7.19
C LEU A 37 21.82 5.55 -5.77
N SER A 38 22.54 6.66 -5.62
CA SER A 38 22.99 7.16 -4.31
C SER A 38 21.82 7.61 -3.43
N GLU A 39 20.80 8.25 -4.02
CA GLU A 39 19.58 8.62 -3.28
C GLU A 39 18.76 7.40 -2.88
N ARG A 40 18.74 6.34 -3.70
CA ARG A 40 18.04 5.08 -3.37
C ARG A 40 18.68 4.35 -2.19
N SER A 41 20.00 4.43 -2.07
CA SER A 41 20.75 3.83 -0.95
C SER A 41 20.75 4.69 0.32
N ALA A 42 20.24 5.91 0.26
CA ALA A 42 20.14 6.80 1.41
C ALA A 42 19.06 6.33 2.40
N SER A 43 19.19 6.72 3.68
CA SER A 43 18.16 6.46 4.68
C SER A 43 16.83 7.12 4.33
N THR A 44 15.72 6.59 4.83
CA THR A 44 14.38 7.16 4.57
C THR A 44 14.27 8.59 5.10
N SER A 45 14.94 8.89 6.21
CA SER A 45 15.06 10.25 6.75
C SER A 45 15.75 11.21 5.78
N GLN A 46 16.74 10.76 5.03
CA GLN A 46 17.43 11.57 4.02
C GLN A 46 16.62 11.73 2.71
N LYS A 47 15.89 10.69 2.31
CA LYS A 47 15.08 10.69 1.07
C LYS A 47 13.89 11.64 1.12
N TYR A 48 13.22 11.72 2.26
CA TYR A 48 11.91 12.37 2.36
C TYR A 48 11.92 13.71 3.11
N THR A 49 13.08 14.18 3.57
CA THR A 49 13.23 15.51 4.19
C THR A 49 13.75 16.55 3.20
N ALA A 50 12.96 17.60 2.95
CA ALA A 50 13.33 18.69 2.05
C ALA A 50 14.34 19.68 2.68
N THR A 51 14.59 19.62 3.96
CA THR A 51 15.51 20.50 4.70
C THR A 51 16.45 19.66 5.55
N LYS A 52 17.71 20.10 5.69
CA LYS A 52 18.76 19.48 6.54
C LYS A 52 18.43 19.48 8.05
N LYS A 53 17.20 19.76 8.45
CA LYS A 53 16.73 19.60 9.84
C LYS A 53 16.51 18.12 10.14
N ALA A 54 16.81 17.72 11.38
CA ALA A 54 16.59 16.35 11.84
C ALA A 54 15.16 15.89 11.51
N CYS A 55 15.03 14.76 10.84
CA CYS A 55 13.72 14.18 10.54
C CYS A 55 13.08 13.71 11.86
N PRO A 56 11.88 14.16 12.21
CA PRO A 56 11.23 13.75 13.47
C PRO A 56 10.70 12.32 13.42
N PHE A 57 10.78 11.65 12.26
CA PHE A 57 10.26 10.31 12.07
C PHE A 57 11.40 9.28 12.01
N PRO A 58 11.24 8.08 12.64
CA PRO A 58 12.22 7.02 12.55
C PRO A 58 12.34 6.48 11.12
N ASP A 59 13.52 5.95 10.79
CA ASP A 59 13.73 5.20 9.56
C ASP A 59 12.91 3.90 9.61
N PHE A 60 12.31 3.53 8.48
CA PHE A 60 11.59 2.27 8.35
C PHE A 60 12.34 1.30 7.42
N MET A 61 12.22 0.01 7.73
CA MET A 61 12.90 -1.06 7.00
C MET A 61 12.22 -1.32 5.65
N GLY A 62 13.00 -1.78 4.66
CA GLY A 62 12.50 -2.25 3.37
C GLY A 62 12.57 -1.25 2.21
N ASP A 63 12.76 0.06 2.47
CA ASP A 63 12.83 1.07 1.39
C ASP A 63 14.22 1.17 0.72
N GLN A 64 15.20 0.39 1.19
CA GLN A 64 16.56 0.32 0.65
C GLN A 64 16.83 -0.97 -0.12
N MET A 65 15.85 -1.83 -0.27
CA MET A 65 16.00 -3.10 -0.98
C MET A 65 16.22 -2.89 -2.48
N ASP A 66 16.96 -3.78 -3.11
CA ASP A 66 16.94 -3.88 -4.56
C ASP A 66 15.58 -4.42 -5.05
N SER A 67 15.26 -4.16 -6.30
CA SER A 67 13.96 -4.47 -6.88
C SER A 67 13.61 -5.97 -6.87
N ARG A 68 14.60 -6.86 -6.96
CA ARG A 68 14.35 -8.31 -6.95
C ARG A 68 14.08 -8.82 -5.54
N SER A 69 14.88 -8.39 -4.57
CA SER A 69 14.63 -8.70 -3.15
C SER A 69 13.27 -8.17 -2.70
N TRP A 70 12.88 -6.98 -3.15
CA TRP A 70 11.57 -6.42 -2.90
C TRP A 70 10.44 -7.26 -3.52
N LEU A 71 10.61 -7.70 -4.78
CA LEU A 71 9.66 -8.59 -5.46
C LEU A 71 9.44 -9.89 -4.66
N HIS A 72 10.53 -10.54 -4.22
CA HIS A 72 10.45 -11.76 -3.41
C HIS A 72 9.73 -11.52 -2.10
N MET A 73 10.11 -10.46 -1.38
CA MET A 73 9.46 -10.11 -0.12
C MET A 73 7.95 -9.90 -0.30
N MET A 74 7.55 -9.16 -1.33
CA MET A 74 6.14 -8.91 -1.60
C MET A 74 5.39 -10.19 -1.99
N ALA A 75 5.98 -11.03 -2.85
CA ALA A 75 5.38 -12.30 -3.24
C ALA A 75 5.14 -13.21 -2.03
N ASP A 76 6.09 -13.32 -1.12
CA ASP A 76 5.97 -14.12 0.11
C ASP A 76 4.86 -13.58 1.02
N ILE A 77 4.87 -12.27 1.30
CA ILE A 77 3.87 -11.66 2.19
C ILE A 77 2.47 -11.78 1.59
N LEU A 78 2.33 -11.51 0.29
CA LEU A 78 1.03 -11.60 -0.39
C LEU A 78 0.52 -13.04 -0.49
N ALA A 79 1.41 -14.05 -0.62
CA ALA A 79 1.04 -15.45 -0.59
C ALA A 79 0.54 -15.87 0.80
N LEU A 80 1.25 -15.49 1.86
CA LEU A 80 0.83 -15.74 3.24
C LEU A 80 -0.51 -15.05 3.56
N ALA A 81 -0.66 -13.78 3.16
CA ALA A 81 -1.90 -13.04 3.35
C ALA A 81 -3.08 -13.70 2.61
N ARG A 82 -2.85 -14.19 1.38
CA ARG A 82 -3.88 -14.86 0.59
C ARG A 82 -4.45 -16.10 1.29
N VAL A 83 -3.61 -16.91 1.90
CA VAL A 83 -4.03 -18.12 2.64
C VAL A 83 -4.95 -17.75 3.81
N GLN A 84 -4.76 -16.59 4.40
CA GLN A 84 -5.57 -16.09 5.51
C GLN A 84 -6.85 -15.36 5.06
N CYS A 85 -7.12 -15.31 3.75
CA CYS A 85 -8.30 -14.63 3.20
C CYS A 85 -9.39 -15.59 2.77
N HIS A 86 -10.62 -15.12 2.77
CA HIS A 86 -11.77 -15.82 2.15
C HIS A 86 -11.61 -15.89 0.64
N ASP A 87 -12.26 -16.86 -0.01
CA ASP A 87 -12.46 -16.85 -1.45
C ASP A 87 -13.25 -15.59 -1.84
N GLY A 88 -12.83 -14.91 -2.92
CA GLY A 88 -13.41 -13.64 -3.32
C GLY A 88 -12.95 -12.42 -2.52
N ALA A 89 -12.06 -12.59 -1.53
CA ALA A 89 -11.42 -11.47 -0.85
C ALA A 89 -10.66 -10.58 -1.83
N VAL A 90 -10.57 -9.29 -1.51
CA VAL A 90 -9.93 -8.29 -2.39
C VAL A 90 -8.56 -7.90 -1.86
N LEU A 91 -7.59 -7.80 -2.76
CA LEU A 91 -6.27 -7.25 -2.50
C LEU A 91 -6.15 -5.85 -3.11
N VAL A 92 -5.65 -4.90 -2.34
CA VAL A 92 -5.37 -3.52 -2.77
C VAL A 92 -3.99 -3.12 -2.24
N VAL A 93 -3.04 -2.86 -3.13
CA VAL A 93 -1.65 -2.55 -2.77
C VAL A 93 -1.21 -1.27 -3.45
N PHE A 94 -0.81 -0.27 -2.67
CA PHE A 94 -0.22 0.96 -3.19
C PHE A 94 1.19 0.72 -3.71
N CYS A 95 1.58 1.45 -4.75
CA CYS A 95 2.94 1.43 -5.27
C CYS A 95 3.31 2.69 -6.05
N ASP A 96 4.62 2.90 -6.18
CA ASP A 96 5.21 3.84 -7.13
C ASP A 96 5.16 3.25 -8.56
N TRP A 97 5.13 4.11 -9.58
CA TRP A 97 5.09 3.69 -10.98
C TRP A 97 6.23 2.75 -11.39
N ARG A 98 7.41 2.85 -10.74
CA ARG A 98 8.57 1.99 -11.01
C ARG A 98 8.34 0.56 -10.58
N GLN A 99 7.51 0.36 -9.56
CA GLN A 99 7.25 -0.95 -8.96
C GLN A 99 6.01 -1.65 -9.55
N ILE A 100 5.23 -0.99 -10.41
CA ILE A 100 4.04 -1.61 -11.01
C ILE A 100 4.36 -2.97 -11.66
N PRO A 101 5.39 -3.11 -12.53
CA PRO A 101 5.68 -4.39 -13.16
C PRO A 101 6.00 -5.48 -12.15
N LEU A 102 6.83 -5.16 -11.14
CA LEU A 102 7.23 -6.13 -10.12
C LEU A 102 6.08 -6.47 -9.16
N LEU A 103 5.26 -5.49 -8.81
CA LEU A 103 4.10 -5.74 -7.95
C LEU A 103 3.06 -6.60 -8.66
N THR A 104 2.81 -6.38 -9.94
CA THR A 104 1.89 -7.23 -10.71
C THR A 104 2.39 -8.66 -10.83
N ASP A 105 3.71 -8.86 -10.97
CA ASP A 105 4.33 -10.18 -10.93
C ASP A 105 4.20 -10.82 -9.53
N ALA A 106 4.50 -10.08 -8.46
CA ALA A 106 4.36 -10.56 -7.08
C ALA A 106 2.92 -10.99 -6.76
N VAL A 107 1.94 -10.19 -7.17
CA VAL A 107 0.51 -10.48 -6.99
C VAL A 107 0.12 -11.79 -7.66
N GLN A 108 0.55 -12.01 -8.90
CA GLN A 108 0.24 -13.22 -9.66
C GLN A 108 1.00 -14.44 -9.12
N TRP A 109 2.29 -14.29 -8.74
CA TRP A 109 3.07 -15.35 -8.10
C TRP A 109 2.49 -15.80 -6.75
N ALA A 110 1.95 -14.84 -6.00
CA ALA A 110 1.24 -15.14 -4.75
C ALA A 110 -0.13 -15.83 -4.98
N GLY A 111 -0.54 -16.04 -6.23
CA GLY A 111 -1.77 -16.73 -6.61
C GLY A 111 -3.03 -15.85 -6.59
N TRP A 112 -2.89 -14.52 -6.44
CA TRP A 112 -3.99 -13.60 -6.60
C TRP A 112 -4.35 -13.41 -8.08
N GLN A 113 -5.63 -13.20 -8.39
CA GLN A 113 -6.06 -12.84 -9.74
C GLN A 113 -5.99 -11.32 -9.90
N TRP A 114 -4.98 -10.84 -10.61
CA TRP A 114 -4.84 -9.41 -10.93
C TRP A 114 -6.06 -8.91 -11.71
N ARG A 115 -6.69 -7.83 -11.26
CA ARG A 115 -7.91 -7.25 -11.82
C ARG A 115 -7.69 -5.92 -12.50
N GLY A 116 -6.66 -5.18 -12.12
CA GLY A 116 -6.34 -3.89 -12.72
C GLY A 116 -5.48 -3.00 -11.84
N THR A 117 -5.36 -1.76 -12.29
CA THR A 117 -4.58 -0.73 -11.61
C THR A 117 -5.41 0.54 -11.48
N LEU A 118 -5.45 1.11 -10.28
CA LEU A 118 -6.10 2.39 -10.00
C LEU A 118 -5.03 3.48 -9.95
N VAL A 119 -5.45 4.72 -10.13
CA VAL A 119 -4.57 5.89 -10.10
C VAL A 119 -5.00 6.84 -8.99
N TRP A 120 -4.06 7.24 -8.16
CA TRP A 120 -4.23 8.37 -7.27
C TRP A 120 -3.49 9.59 -7.84
N ASP A 121 -4.26 10.58 -8.31
CA ASP A 121 -3.78 11.89 -8.71
C ASP A 121 -3.61 12.77 -7.46
N LYS A 122 -2.35 13.07 -7.13
CA LYS A 122 -1.97 13.92 -5.98
C LYS A 122 -2.22 15.41 -6.23
N LEU A 123 -2.77 15.78 -7.38
CA LEU A 123 -3.06 17.14 -7.85
C LEU A 123 -1.81 18.00 -8.05
N THR A 124 -0.79 17.81 -7.23
CA THR A 124 0.45 18.60 -7.25
C THR A 124 1.68 17.68 -7.24
N SER A 125 2.74 18.13 -7.88
CA SER A 125 4.08 17.58 -7.76
C SER A 125 5.11 18.67 -8.01
N ARG A 126 6.34 18.48 -7.55
CA ARG A 126 7.43 19.39 -7.83
C ARG A 126 7.64 19.48 -9.36
N PRO A 127 7.46 20.66 -9.98
CA PRO A 127 7.64 20.79 -11.41
C PRO A 127 9.12 20.65 -11.78
N GLN A 128 9.38 19.99 -12.91
CA GLN A 128 10.71 19.86 -13.51
C GLN A 128 10.61 20.26 -14.98
N LYS A 129 11.43 21.22 -15.40
CA LYS A 129 11.43 21.70 -16.80
C LYS A 129 11.76 20.55 -17.77
N GLY A 130 10.99 20.44 -18.84
CA GLY A 130 11.19 19.42 -19.88
C GLY A 130 10.78 18.00 -19.47
N ARG A 131 10.00 17.83 -18.39
CA ARG A 131 9.54 16.52 -17.90
C ARG A 131 8.05 16.54 -17.58
N PHE A 132 7.43 15.37 -17.64
CA PHE A 132 6.07 15.19 -17.12
C PHE A 132 6.06 15.24 -15.58
N ARG A 133 4.98 15.76 -15.01
CA ARG A 133 4.79 15.78 -13.55
C ARG A 133 4.61 14.36 -13.01
N GLN A 134 5.35 14.05 -11.95
CA GLN A 134 5.25 12.79 -11.20
C GLN A 134 4.16 12.94 -10.11
N GLN A 135 2.92 13.20 -10.52
CA GLN A 135 1.82 13.49 -9.60
C GLN A 135 0.91 12.30 -9.32
N ALA A 136 1.16 11.17 -9.97
CA ALA A 136 0.36 9.97 -9.77
C ALA A 136 1.08 8.98 -8.85
N GLU A 137 0.32 8.33 -7.98
CA GLU A 137 0.63 7.04 -7.39
C GLU A 137 -0.34 6.00 -7.92
N PHE A 138 0.03 4.75 -7.81
CA PHE A 138 -0.72 3.65 -8.40
C PHE A 138 -1.15 2.67 -7.33
N VAL A 139 -2.24 1.97 -7.59
CA VAL A 139 -2.78 0.96 -6.70
C VAL A 139 -3.10 -0.28 -7.53
N VAL A 140 -2.37 -1.36 -7.31
CA VAL A 140 -2.68 -2.64 -7.93
C VAL A 140 -3.78 -3.33 -7.13
N TRP A 141 -4.83 -3.82 -7.80
CA TRP A 141 -5.87 -4.56 -7.12
C TRP A 141 -6.12 -5.93 -7.76
N ALA A 142 -6.50 -6.87 -6.91
CA ALA A 142 -6.66 -8.27 -7.26
C ALA A 142 -7.75 -8.94 -6.41
N SER A 143 -8.08 -10.18 -6.71
CA SER A 143 -8.99 -10.98 -5.88
C SER A 143 -8.43 -12.37 -5.59
N ASN A 144 -8.80 -12.93 -4.44
CA ASN A 144 -8.53 -14.33 -4.11
C ASN A 144 -9.52 -15.22 -4.85
N GLY A 145 -9.14 -15.68 -6.04
CA GLY A 145 -10.01 -16.43 -6.91
C GLY A 145 -11.14 -15.61 -7.55
N LYS A 146 -12.27 -16.23 -7.81
CA LYS A 146 -13.42 -15.61 -8.48
C LYS A 146 -14.01 -14.49 -7.62
N LEU A 147 -14.17 -13.32 -8.22
CA LEU A 147 -14.86 -12.20 -7.58
C LEU A 147 -16.36 -12.29 -7.88
N PRO A 148 -17.26 -12.47 -6.89
CA PRO A 148 -18.69 -12.50 -7.11
C PRO A 148 -19.20 -11.17 -7.70
N ILE A 149 -20.18 -11.25 -8.63
CA ILE A 149 -20.73 -10.08 -9.33
C ILE A 149 -21.70 -9.31 -8.41
N ASP A 150 -22.36 -10.02 -7.52
CA ASP A 150 -23.43 -9.53 -6.64
C ASP A 150 -22.92 -9.08 -5.27
N ARG A 151 -21.64 -8.72 -5.17
CA ARG A 151 -21.08 -8.21 -3.92
C ARG A 151 -21.83 -6.94 -3.47
N PRO A 152 -22.22 -6.81 -2.19
CA PRO A 152 -22.94 -5.64 -1.68
C PRO A 152 -21.98 -4.46 -1.43
N VAL A 153 -21.22 -4.08 -2.47
CA VAL A 153 -20.26 -2.98 -2.44
C VAL A 153 -20.57 -2.00 -3.58
N PRO A 154 -20.33 -0.69 -3.41
CA PRO A 154 -20.60 0.28 -4.46
C PRO A 154 -19.63 0.11 -5.65
N VAL A 155 -20.00 0.69 -6.78
CA VAL A 155 -19.04 0.92 -7.87
C VAL A 155 -18.09 2.02 -7.44
N LEU A 156 -16.79 1.72 -7.46
CA LEU A 156 -15.73 2.64 -7.03
C LEU A 156 -15.00 3.22 -8.24
N PRO A 157 -14.50 4.48 -8.13
CA PRO A 157 -13.75 5.10 -9.20
C PRO A 157 -12.40 4.40 -9.43
N GLY A 158 -11.93 4.37 -10.68
CA GLY A 158 -10.57 3.92 -11.02
C GLY A 158 -9.50 5.01 -10.85
N VAL A 159 -9.93 6.27 -10.64
CA VAL A 159 -9.04 7.42 -10.42
C VAL A 159 -9.50 8.18 -9.19
N PHE A 160 -8.62 8.35 -8.23
CA PHE A 160 -8.85 9.13 -7.01
C PHE A 160 -8.09 10.46 -7.11
N ARG A 161 -8.64 11.54 -6.57
CA ARG A 161 -8.03 12.85 -6.54
C ARG A 161 -8.03 13.42 -5.13
N ALA A 162 -6.85 13.56 -4.55
CA ALA A 162 -6.66 14.24 -3.27
C ALA A 162 -5.22 14.71 -3.14
N ALA A 163 -5.01 15.86 -2.52
CA ALA A 163 -3.67 16.35 -2.23
C ALA A 163 -2.97 15.48 -1.17
N ASN A 164 -1.65 15.43 -1.23
CA ASN A 164 -0.85 14.81 -0.16
C ASN A 164 -1.11 15.51 1.18
N VAL A 165 -1.09 14.73 2.26
CA VAL A 165 -1.10 15.27 3.63
C VAL A 165 0.16 16.11 3.85
N GLN A 166 0.00 17.37 4.28
CA GLN A 166 1.10 18.32 4.50
C GLN A 166 1.04 18.94 5.90
N GLY A 167 2.20 19.44 6.36
CA GLY A 167 2.29 20.25 7.58
C GLY A 167 2.07 19.47 8.87
N VAL A 168 1.48 20.13 9.87
CA VAL A 168 1.31 19.64 11.25
C VAL A 168 0.38 18.41 11.34
N GLN A 169 -0.49 18.22 10.36
CA GLN A 169 -1.40 17.06 10.31
C GLN A 169 -0.70 15.76 9.90
N ARG A 170 0.56 15.84 9.46
CA ARG A 170 1.32 14.69 9.00
C ARG A 170 1.99 13.98 10.19
N ILE A 171 1.54 12.78 10.52
CA ILE A 171 2.10 11.94 11.59
C ILE A 171 3.08 10.89 11.09
N HIS A 172 3.16 10.66 9.77
CA HIS A 172 4.13 9.75 9.15
C HIS A 172 4.62 10.31 7.81
N GLN A 173 5.87 9.96 7.40
CA GLN A 173 6.50 10.50 6.18
C GLN A 173 5.70 10.21 4.90
N THR A 174 5.06 9.05 4.82
CA THR A 174 4.32 8.55 3.64
C THR A 174 2.82 8.40 3.89
N GLN A 175 2.29 9.13 4.88
CA GLN A 175 0.87 9.05 5.24
C GLN A 175 -0.04 9.30 4.03
N LYS A 176 -0.96 8.35 3.78
CA LYS A 176 -2.00 8.50 2.75
C LYS A 176 -3.14 9.40 3.24
N PRO A 177 -3.75 10.19 2.34
CA PRO A 177 -4.95 10.95 2.68
C PRO A 177 -6.07 10.03 3.16
N GLU A 178 -6.66 10.36 4.29
CA GLU A 178 -7.73 9.56 4.90
C GLU A 178 -8.94 9.41 3.96
N GLU A 179 -9.26 10.47 3.21
CA GLU A 179 -10.35 10.46 2.23
C GLU A 179 -10.18 9.34 1.18
N ILE A 180 -8.96 9.16 0.65
CA ILE A 180 -8.66 8.09 -0.31
C ILE A 180 -8.79 6.72 0.35
N MET A 181 -8.22 6.57 1.54
CA MET A 181 -8.29 5.31 2.27
C MET A 181 -9.72 4.92 2.59
N ARG A 182 -10.57 5.87 3.00
CA ARG A 182 -12.01 5.64 3.22
C ARG A 182 -12.74 5.18 1.95
N GLN A 183 -12.42 5.78 0.79
CA GLN A 183 -13.01 5.36 -0.48
C GLN A 183 -12.57 3.97 -0.88
N ILE A 184 -11.28 3.64 -0.71
CA ILE A 184 -10.72 2.33 -1.01
C ILE A 184 -11.27 1.24 -0.08
N CYS A 185 -11.39 1.53 1.21
CA CYS A 185 -11.94 0.56 2.18
C CYS A 185 -13.36 0.10 1.85
N LYS A 186 -14.14 0.92 1.12
CA LYS A 186 -15.49 0.52 0.63
C LYS A 186 -15.48 -0.68 -0.32
N ILE A 187 -14.33 -1.12 -0.82
CA ILE A 187 -14.23 -2.36 -1.61
C ILE A 187 -14.36 -3.61 -0.75
N CYS A 188 -14.10 -3.53 0.55
CA CYS A 188 -14.36 -4.59 1.50
C CYS A 188 -15.87 -4.79 1.69
N LEU A 189 -16.27 -5.97 2.04
CA LEU A 189 -17.68 -6.24 2.41
C LEU A 189 -18.06 -5.43 3.66
N PRO A 190 -19.30 -4.95 3.77
CA PRO A 190 -19.79 -4.31 4.99
C PRO A 190 -19.61 -5.24 6.20
N GLY A 191 -18.97 -4.72 7.25
CA GLY A 191 -18.63 -5.51 8.44
C GLY A 191 -17.49 -6.52 8.26
N GLY A 192 -16.90 -6.57 7.06
CA GLY A 192 -15.79 -7.47 6.75
C GLY A 192 -14.48 -7.05 7.41
N ARG A 193 -13.57 -8.00 7.53
CA ARG A 193 -12.26 -7.83 8.16
C ARG A 193 -11.20 -7.43 7.15
N ILE A 194 -10.45 -6.36 7.47
CA ILE A 194 -9.34 -5.85 6.64
C ILE A 194 -8.02 -6.19 7.32
N LEU A 195 -7.09 -6.74 6.55
CA LEU A 195 -5.70 -6.94 6.94
C LEU A 195 -4.83 -5.87 6.31
N ASP A 196 -3.96 -5.24 7.11
CA ASP A 196 -2.89 -4.37 6.64
C ASP A 196 -1.53 -4.84 7.19
N PRO A 197 -0.74 -5.58 6.38
CA PRO A 197 0.59 -6.05 6.78
C PRO A 197 1.63 -4.94 7.02
N PHE A 198 1.36 -3.71 6.54
CA PHE A 198 2.25 -2.57 6.62
C PHE A 198 1.52 -1.34 7.17
N ALA A 199 0.91 -1.46 8.34
CA ALA A 199 -0.01 -0.48 8.92
C ALA A 199 0.56 0.96 9.04
N GLY A 200 1.88 1.11 9.20
CA GLY A 200 2.56 2.40 9.20
C GLY A 200 1.93 3.41 10.15
N SER A 201 1.35 4.48 9.59
CA SER A 201 0.63 5.51 10.36
C SER A 201 -0.77 5.10 10.82
N GLY A 202 -1.25 3.92 10.47
CA GLY A 202 -2.60 3.47 10.76
C GLY A 202 -3.71 4.08 9.87
N SER A 203 -3.35 4.65 8.72
CA SER A 203 -4.34 5.28 7.81
C SER A 203 -5.43 4.31 7.36
N THR A 204 -5.07 3.05 7.09
CA THR A 204 -6.02 1.99 6.75
C THR A 204 -6.95 1.69 7.92
N LEU A 205 -6.40 1.59 9.13
CA LEU A 205 -7.15 1.28 10.34
C LEU A 205 -8.17 2.39 10.64
N ALA A 206 -7.73 3.65 10.61
CA ALA A 206 -8.61 4.80 10.82
C ALA A 206 -9.74 4.89 9.76
N ALA A 207 -9.44 4.53 8.51
CA ALA A 207 -10.42 4.55 7.43
C ALA A 207 -11.42 3.38 7.48
N ALA A 208 -11.03 2.25 8.04
CA ALA A 208 -11.86 1.05 8.13
C ALA A 208 -12.88 1.11 9.30
N GLU A 209 -12.65 1.97 10.29
CA GLU A 209 -13.51 2.08 11.48
C GLU A 209 -14.75 2.95 11.26
N LEU A 210 -14.80 3.65 10.13
CA LEU A 210 -15.84 4.62 9.75
C LEU A 210 -16.72 4.12 8.63
#